data_e383dd0fea58da46515209201c7c9884
#
_entry.id   e383dd0fea58da46515209201c7c9884
#
_cell.length_a   1.000
_cell.length_b   1.000
_cell.length_c   1.000
_cell.angle_alpha   90.00
_cell.angle_beta   90.00
_cell.angle_gamma   90.00
#
_symmetry.space_group_name_H-M   'P 1'
#
loop_
_entity.id
_entity.type
_entity.pdbx_description
1 polymer ?
#
loop_
_entity_poly.entity_id
_entity_poly.type
_entity_poly.pdbx_seq_one_letter_code
_entity_poly.pdbx_strand_id
1 'polypeptide(L)'
;MKQHHYMKYLFVLLLFLPTCLMAQNKEEKMPGHITKIQKLEDVNVTGNRPHFIRLKGYYRSYQTNDSVMKYFNDGIVEYYINLKNGKTDLNAYSKRNLHNSRLVSEDKKRAFMVSDEGTFRPWPEGKTLIEQYRKKYQLKDSLGSQLVLLNQQTIGSIQTDSSRNICQIEINQLPTYKNLTHQLFGYTQTDIYDHVVETYQISPEDYYSFKDLLFQKSDNSYLFSHKKDKQQQLIHVITELYITEKEYVEKKQSIKQDSSTPKESAAAITDFCNRNKIPSLPEATEQEMQQLTPYNPANMKEIKE
;
A
#
# COMPACT_ATOMS: atom_id res chain seq x y z
N MET A 1 26.15 31.84 54.45
CA MET A 1 26.45 30.48 53.97
C MET A 1 25.24 29.80 53.34
N LYS A 2 24.55 30.42 52.34
CA LYS A 2 23.40 29.78 51.67
C LYS A 2 23.42 29.95 50.11
N GLN A 3 24.50 30.46 49.54
CA GLN A 3 24.59 30.76 48.09
C GLN A 3 25.24 29.64 47.24
N HIS A 4 25.91 28.65 47.85
CA HIS A 4 26.65 27.62 47.13
C HIS A 4 25.81 26.39 46.73
N HIS A 5 24.55 26.25 47.19
CA HIS A 5 23.74 25.08 46.83
C HIS A 5 22.94 25.25 45.52
N TYR A 6 22.59 26.48 45.16
CA TYR A 6 21.83 26.72 43.93
C TYR A 6 22.68 26.57 42.63
N MET A 7 23.97 26.78 42.73
CA MET A 7 24.89 26.68 41.58
C MET A 7 25.15 25.23 41.13
N LYS A 8 25.04 24.27 42.05
CA LYS A 8 25.22 22.83 41.73
C LYS A 8 24.02 22.26 40.97
N TYR A 9 22.82 22.71 41.24
CA TYR A 9 21.61 22.25 40.53
C TYR A 9 21.43 22.92 39.17
N LEU A 10 21.94 24.12 38.97
CA LEU A 10 21.94 24.80 37.67
C LEU A 10 22.88 24.11 36.68
N PHE A 11 24.03 23.56 37.14
CA PHE A 11 24.97 22.83 36.30
C PHE A 11 24.45 21.46 35.87
N VAL A 12 23.67 20.79 36.72
CA VAL A 12 23.03 19.50 36.37
C VAL A 12 21.88 19.69 35.40
N LEU A 13 21.15 20.79 35.51
CA LEU A 13 20.06 21.12 34.55
C LEU A 13 20.58 21.47 33.16
N LEU A 14 21.77 22.08 33.05
CA LEU A 14 22.43 22.43 31.80
C LEU A 14 23.07 21.24 31.07
N LEU A 15 23.36 20.14 31.79
CA LEU A 15 23.92 18.91 31.20
C LEU A 15 22.84 17.99 30.60
N PHE A 16 21.55 18.16 30.96
CA PHE A 16 20.44 17.38 30.40
C PHE A 16 19.73 18.05 29.21
N LEU A 17 20.00 19.32 28.92
CA LEU A 17 19.38 20.05 27.82
C LEU A 17 19.90 19.67 26.40
N PRO A 18 21.13 19.20 26.17
CA PRO A 18 21.56 18.86 24.83
C PRO A 18 21.14 17.47 24.34
N THR A 19 20.65 16.58 25.20
CA THR A 19 20.27 15.24 24.75
C THR A 19 18.84 15.15 24.24
N CYS A 20 17.96 16.10 24.56
CA CYS A 20 16.60 16.16 23.99
C CYS A 20 16.53 16.90 22.67
N LEU A 21 17.55 17.67 22.26
CA LEU A 21 17.56 18.42 21.02
C LEU A 21 18.19 17.68 19.82
N MET A 22 18.80 16.52 20.05
CA MET A 22 19.34 15.65 19.00
C MET A 22 18.38 14.54 18.55
N ALA A 23 17.19 14.44 19.15
CA ALA A 23 16.18 13.46 18.77
C ALA A 23 15.16 13.98 17.73
N GLN A 24 15.33 15.23 17.30
CA GLN A 24 14.49 15.80 16.23
C GLN A 24 15.41 16.21 15.09
N ASN A 25 15.64 15.30 14.18
CA ASN A 25 15.91 15.45 12.75
C ASN A 25 16.66 14.21 12.23
N LYS A 26 16.13 13.02 12.50
CA LYS A 26 16.14 12.03 11.44
C LYS A 26 14.89 12.35 10.63
N GLU A 27 15.06 13.14 9.57
CA GLU A 27 14.23 12.95 8.40
C GLU A 27 14.33 11.46 8.08
N GLU A 28 13.35 10.68 8.52
CA GLU A 28 13.06 9.40 7.89
C GLU A 28 12.80 9.78 6.44
N LYS A 29 13.82 9.61 5.60
CA LYS A 29 13.63 9.55 4.16
C LYS A 29 12.57 8.50 3.97
N MET A 30 11.35 8.93 3.63
CA MET A 30 10.24 8.04 3.35
C MET A 30 10.76 6.97 2.41
N PRO A 31 10.70 5.68 2.77
CA PRO A 31 11.11 4.61 1.90
C PRO A 31 10.16 4.63 0.70
N GLY A 32 10.64 4.93 -0.48
CA GLY A 32 9.86 4.80 -1.69
C GLY A 32 9.57 6.08 -2.46
N HIS A 33 10.42 7.11 -2.37
CA HIS A 33 10.44 8.06 -3.47
C HIS A 33 10.73 7.27 -4.75
N ILE A 34 9.69 7.10 -5.57
CA ILE A 34 9.84 6.59 -6.93
C ILE A 34 10.71 7.60 -7.68
N THR A 35 12.02 7.40 -7.63
CA THR A 35 13.00 8.29 -8.25
C THR A 35 13.02 8.20 -9.77
N LYS A 36 12.29 7.24 -10.33
CA LYS A 36 12.08 7.05 -11.78
C LYS A 36 10.67 6.55 -12.07
N ILE A 37 9.70 7.44 -12.01
CA ILE A 37 8.42 7.20 -12.69
C ILE A 37 8.73 7.35 -14.17
N GLN A 38 8.55 6.26 -14.91
CA GLN A 38 8.68 6.30 -16.35
C GLN A 38 7.46 7.06 -16.88
N LYS A 39 7.69 8.20 -17.57
CA LYS A 39 6.61 8.90 -18.28
C LYS A 39 5.98 7.89 -19.23
N LEU A 40 4.68 7.67 -19.10
CA LEU A 40 3.96 6.85 -20.06
C LEU A 40 3.95 7.63 -21.39
N GLU A 41 4.42 7.01 -22.45
CA GLU A 41 4.46 7.64 -23.77
C GLU A 41 3.05 7.95 -24.26
N ASP A 42 2.90 9.09 -24.95
CA ASP A 42 1.63 9.44 -25.59
C ASP A 42 1.31 8.40 -26.67
N VAL A 43 0.17 7.73 -26.54
CA VAL A 43 -0.21 6.66 -27.45
C VAL A 43 -0.77 7.24 -28.73
N ASN A 44 -0.09 7.00 -29.86
CA ASN A 44 -0.64 7.27 -31.19
C ASN A 44 -1.77 6.28 -31.51
N VAL A 45 -2.99 6.75 -31.53
CA VAL A 45 -4.17 5.97 -31.93
C VAL A 45 -4.24 5.92 -33.43
N THR A 46 -3.69 4.88 -34.04
CA THR A 46 -3.88 4.60 -35.49
C THR A 46 -4.85 3.43 -35.65
N GLY A 47 -6.08 3.69 -36.05
CA GLY A 47 -7.04 2.62 -36.35
C GLY A 47 -8.43 2.82 -35.75
N ASN A 48 -9.22 1.75 -35.61
CA ASN A 48 -10.57 1.72 -35.08
C ASN A 48 -10.69 2.40 -33.72
N ARG A 49 -11.83 3.01 -33.39
CA ARG A 49 -12.06 3.70 -32.12
C ARG A 49 -11.78 2.75 -30.95
N PRO A 50 -10.86 3.10 -30.04
CA PRO A 50 -10.59 2.26 -28.88
C PRO A 50 -11.82 2.19 -27.99
N HIS A 51 -12.08 1.01 -27.42
CA HIS A 51 -13.17 0.81 -26.47
C HIS A 51 -12.70 0.74 -25.02
N PHE A 52 -11.42 0.49 -24.80
CA PHE A 52 -10.85 0.33 -23.48
C PHE A 52 -9.50 1.05 -23.35
N ILE A 53 -9.20 1.48 -22.14
CA ILE A 53 -7.84 1.75 -21.68
C ILE A 53 -7.34 0.49 -20.99
N ARG A 54 -6.20 -0.05 -21.43
CA ARG A 54 -5.45 -1.11 -20.72
C ARG A 54 -4.37 -0.46 -19.87
N LEU A 55 -4.40 -0.72 -18.57
CA LEU A 55 -3.30 -0.41 -17.66
C LEU A 55 -2.65 -1.73 -17.26
N LYS A 56 -1.33 -1.85 -17.41
CA LYS A 56 -0.59 -3.01 -16.96
C LYS A 56 0.39 -2.60 -15.87
N GLY A 57 0.55 -3.45 -14.87
CA GLY A 57 1.37 -3.13 -13.74
C GLY A 57 1.75 -4.32 -12.89
N TYR A 58 2.40 -4.00 -11.78
CA TYR A 58 2.81 -4.94 -10.75
C TYR A 58 2.16 -4.56 -9.43
N TYR A 59 1.65 -5.56 -8.75
CA TYR A 59 1.04 -5.45 -7.43
C TYR A 59 1.81 -6.28 -6.43
N ARG A 60 2.03 -5.73 -5.24
CA ARG A 60 2.50 -6.51 -4.08
C ARG A 60 1.80 -6.08 -2.80
N SER A 61 1.60 -7.03 -1.90
CA SER A 61 1.07 -6.79 -0.56
C SER A 61 1.74 -7.72 0.43
N TYR A 62 2.05 -7.21 1.61
CA TYR A 62 2.58 -8.04 2.69
C TYR A 62 2.04 -7.60 4.04
N GLN A 63 1.97 -8.57 4.95
CA GLN A 63 1.52 -8.37 6.31
C GLN A 63 2.57 -8.87 7.28
N THR A 64 2.84 -8.07 8.31
CA THR A 64 3.62 -8.49 9.47
C THR A 64 2.75 -8.55 10.72
N ASN A 65 3.03 -9.52 11.60
CA ASN A 65 2.46 -9.62 12.93
C ASN A 65 3.62 -9.46 13.91
N ASP A 66 3.57 -8.43 14.76
CA ASP A 66 4.66 -8.09 15.70
C ASP A 66 6.04 -8.05 15.01
N SER A 67 6.08 -7.40 13.83
CA SER A 67 7.27 -7.25 12.96
C SER A 67 7.77 -8.54 12.29
N VAL A 68 7.06 -9.66 12.36
CA VAL A 68 7.41 -10.89 11.64
C VAL A 68 6.48 -11.05 10.43
N MET A 69 7.04 -11.22 9.24
CA MET A 69 6.23 -11.38 8.03
C MET A 69 5.39 -12.66 8.08
N LYS A 70 4.07 -12.49 7.91
CA LYS A 70 3.09 -13.56 7.91
C LYS A 70 2.65 -13.94 6.50
N TYR A 71 2.37 -12.96 5.68
CA TYR A 71 1.94 -13.12 4.28
C TYR A 71 2.73 -12.21 3.35
N PHE A 72 2.95 -12.71 2.14
CA PHE A 72 3.43 -11.92 1.02
C PHE A 72 2.70 -12.38 -0.24
N ASN A 73 2.12 -11.44 -0.97
CA ASN A 73 1.39 -11.69 -2.20
C ASN A 73 1.86 -10.71 -3.26
N ASP A 74 2.13 -11.19 -4.47
CA ASP A 74 2.42 -10.31 -5.60
C ASP A 74 1.99 -10.92 -6.94
N GLY A 75 2.03 -10.11 -7.98
CA GLY A 75 1.70 -10.55 -9.32
C GLY A 75 1.67 -9.41 -10.34
N ILE A 76 1.55 -9.80 -11.60
CA ILE A 76 1.35 -8.90 -12.72
C ILE A 76 -0.14 -8.72 -12.93
N VAL A 77 -0.59 -7.48 -13.09
CA VAL A 77 -2.01 -7.13 -13.23
C VAL A 77 -2.26 -6.33 -14.50
N GLU A 78 -3.44 -6.52 -15.06
CA GLU A 78 -3.96 -5.71 -16.16
C GLU A 78 -5.38 -5.26 -15.82
N TYR A 79 -5.62 -3.98 -15.93
CA TYR A 79 -6.93 -3.37 -15.78
C TYR A 79 -7.43 -2.93 -17.16
N TYR A 80 -8.69 -3.25 -17.47
CA TYR A 80 -9.36 -2.80 -18.68
C TYR A 80 -10.48 -1.85 -18.29
N ILE A 81 -10.28 -0.56 -18.51
CA ILE A 81 -11.25 0.49 -18.21
C ILE A 81 -12.08 0.74 -19.47
N ASN A 82 -13.38 0.48 -19.42
CA ASN A 82 -14.30 0.72 -20.50
C ASN A 82 -14.53 2.22 -20.69
N LEU A 83 -14.19 2.75 -21.87
CA LEU A 83 -14.29 4.19 -22.17
C LEU A 83 -15.73 4.72 -22.20
N LYS A 84 -16.72 3.84 -22.41
CA LYS A 84 -18.13 4.25 -22.50
C LYS A 84 -18.76 4.43 -21.11
N ASN A 85 -18.42 3.60 -20.15
CA ASN A 85 -19.12 3.55 -18.85
C ASN A 85 -18.19 3.58 -17.63
N GLY A 86 -16.86 3.64 -17.83
CA GLY A 86 -15.86 3.66 -16.76
C GLY A 86 -15.73 2.34 -15.99
N LYS A 87 -16.45 1.27 -16.39
CA LYS A 87 -16.33 -0.01 -15.70
C LYS A 87 -14.94 -0.60 -15.89
N THR A 88 -14.34 -1.04 -14.79
CA THR A 88 -13.01 -1.65 -14.78
C THR A 88 -13.13 -3.15 -14.59
N ASP A 89 -12.43 -3.91 -15.43
CA ASP A 89 -12.20 -5.35 -15.24
C ASP A 89 -10.74 -5.59 -14.94
N LEU A 90 -10.46 -6.52 -14.04
CA LEU A 90 -9.12 -6.89 -13.60
C LEU A 90 -8.77 -8.30 -14.05
N ASN A 91 -7.59 -8.41 -14.65
CA ASN A 91 -6.91 -9.68 -14.87
C ASN A 91 -5.61 -9.71 -14.06
N ALA A 92 -5.34 -10.81 -13.38
CA ALA A 92 -4.09 -11.01 -12.66
C ALA A 92 -3.46 -12.34 -13.06
N TYR A 93 -2.18 -12.31 -13.35
CA TYR A 93 -1.42 -13.48 -13.79
C TYR A 93 0.00 -13.48 -13.19
N SER A 94 0.71 -14.61 -13.32
CA SER A 94 2.01 -14.80 -12.68
C SER A 94 1.99 -14.40 -11.20
N LYS A 95 1.04 -14.99 -10.45
CA LYS A 95 0.82 -14.66 -9.03
C LYS A 95 1.69 -15.49 -8.12
N ARG A 96 2.18 -14.87 -7.03
CA ARG A 96 2.75 -15.58 -5.89
C ARG A 96 1.95 -15.30 -4.63
N ASN A 97 1.64 -16.35 -3.88
CA ASN A 97 1.11 -16.26 -2.53
C ASN A 97 2.04 -17.03 -1.61
N LEU A 98 2.67 -16.32 -0.69
CA LEU A 98 3.62 -16.89 0.26
C LEU A 98 3.12 -16.67 1.68
N HIS A 99 3.43 -17.60 2.60
CA HIS A 99 3.01 -17.50 3.99
C HIS A 99 4.03 -18.08 4.96
N ASN A 100 3.98 -17.58 6.19
CA ASN A 100 4.69 -18.16 7.32
C ASN A 100 3.83 -19.28 7.94
N SER A 101 4.20 -20.54 7.66
CA SER A 101 3.43 -21.71 8.07
C SER A 101 3.21 -21.79 9.58
N ARG A 102 4.19 -21.33 10.40
CA ARG A 102 4.07 -21.31 11.86
C ARG A 102 2.99 -20.32 12.31
N LEU A 103 3.06 -19.06 11.87
CA LEU A 103 2.09 -18.03 12.26
C LEU A 103 0.67 -18.38 11.81
N VAL A 104 0.52 -18.89 10.58
CA VAL A 104 -0.77 -19.35 10.07
C VAL A 104 -1.34 -20.52 10.88
N SER A 105 -0.50 -21.47 11.28
CA SER A 105 -0.94 -22.59 12.14
C SER A 105 -1.34 -22.14 13.54
N GLU A 106 -0.63 -21.17 14.12
CA GLU A 106 -0.97 -20.59 15.42
C GLU A 106 -2.33 -19.88 15.37
N ASP A 107 -2.60 -19.10 14.34
CA ASP A 107 -3.87 -18.41 14.17
C ASP A 107 -5.05 -19.38 14.01
N LYS A 108 -4.86 -20.46 13.26
CA LYS A 108 -5.90 -21.49 13.12
C LYS A 108 -6.28 -22.14 14.43
N LYS A 109 -5.35 -22.34 15.35
CA LYS A 109 -5.64 -22.86 16.68
C LYS A 109 -6.42 -21.87 17.55
N ARG A 110 -6.31 -20.56 17.25
CA ARG A 110 -6.92 -19.48 18.02
C ARG A 110 -8.28 -19.06 17.45
N ALA A 111 -8.48 -19.14 16.15
CA ALA A 111 -9.55 -18.46 15.45
C ALA A 111 -10.61 -19.41 14.91
N PHE A 112 -11.86 -19.12 15.24
CA PHE A 112 -13.04 -19.68 14.57
C PHE A 112 -13.16 -19.15 13.13
N MET A 113 -12.63 -17.94 12.86
CA MET A 113 -12.58 -17.32 11.55
C MET A 113 -11.11 -16.95 11.23
N VAL A 114 -10.48 -17.75 10.39
CA VAL A 114 -9.21 -17.37 9.76
C VAL A 114 -9.55 -16.49 8.58
N SER A 115 -9.11 -15.24 8.57
CA SER A 115 -9.23 -14.42 7.39
C SER A 115 -8.39 -15.05 6.26
N ASP A 116 -8.91 -15.03 5.06
CA ASP A 116 -8.28 -15.55 3.83
C ASP A 116 -7.20 -14.58 3.30
N GLU A 117 -6.49 -13.91 4.20
CA GLU A 117 -5.52 -12.85 3.89
C GLU A 117 -4.30 -13.36 3.12
N GLY A 118 -4.06 -14.69 3.15
CA GLY A 118 -3.01 -15.34 2.38
C GLY A 118 -3.28 -15.46 0.88
N THR A 119 -4.43 -15.01 0.38
CA THR A 119 -4.74 -15.05 -1.04
C THR A 119 -4.35 -13.75 -1.74
N PHE A 120 -3.86 -13.88 -2.97
CA PHE A 120 -3.56 -12.73 -3.82
C PHE A 120 -4.81 -11.88 -4.05
N ARG A 121 -4.77 -10.63 -3.63
CA ARG A 121 -5.84 -9.65 -3.80
C ARG A 121 -5.28 -8.34 -4.31
N PRO A 122 -5.09 -8.19 -5.63
CA PRO A 122 -4.67 -6.93 -6.20
C PRO A 122 -5.72 -5.86 -5.91
N TRP A 123 -5.33 -4.59 -5.94
CA TRP A 123 -6.26 -3.46 -5.70
C TRP A 123 -7.47 -3.57 -6.64
N PRO A 124 -8.66 -3.86 -6.11
CA PRO A 124 -9.65 -4.57 -6.92
C PRO A 124 -10.55 -3.67 -7.74
N GLU A 125 -10.71 -2.41 -7.36
CA GLU A 125 -11.88 -1.68 -7.85
C GLU A 125 -11.58 -0.75 -9.02
N GLY A 126 -10.29 -0.59 -9.39
CA GLY A 126 -9.92 0.37 -10.43
C GLY A 126 -10.39 1.79 -10.09
N LYS A 127 -10.40 2.11 -8.81
CA LYS A 127 -10.74 3.43 -8.28
C LYS A 127 -9.71 3.86 -7.27
N THR A 128 -9.31 5.10 -7.37
CA THR A 128 -8.39 5.71 -6.43
C THR A 128 -9.14 6.22 -5.19
N LEU A 129 -8.40 6.46 -4.11
CA LEU A 129 -8.99 6.98 -2.89
C LEU A 129 -9.60 8.37 -3.13
N ILE A 130 -8.89 9.23 -3.85
CA ILE A 130 -9.39 10.58 -4.15
C ILE A 130 -10.66 10.55 -5.01
N GLU A 131 -10.81 9.59 -5.92
CA GLU A 131 -12.05 9.42 -6.69
C GLU A 131 -13.22 8.98 -5.81
N GLN A 132 -12.99 8.08 -4.85
CA GLN A 132 -14.03 7.58 -3.96
C GLN A 132 -14.61 8.68 -3.08
N TYR A 133 -13.78 9.61 -2.64
CA TYR A 133 -14.16 10.66 -1.68
C TYR A 133 -14.28 12.06 -2.29
N ARG A 134 -14.16 12.20 -3.59
CA ARG A 134 -14.12 13.47 -4.30
C ARG A 134 -15.20 14.48 -3.91
N LYS A 135 -16.42 14.02 -3.61
CA LYS A 135 -17.53 14.88 -3.20
C LYS A 135 -17.45 15.34 -1.74
N LYS A 136 -16.56 14.73 -0.94
CA LYS A 136 -16.45 14.96 0.50
C LYS A 136 -15.25 15.81 0.88
N TYR A 137 -14.20 15.80 0.05
CA TYR A 137 -12.99 16.56 0.29
C TYR A 137 -13.12 17.99 -0.20
N GLN A 138 -12.53 18.89 0.56
CA GLN A 138 -12.29 20.26 0.15
C GLN A 138 -10.79 20.43 -0.07
N LEU A 139 -10.41 21.17 -1.11
CA LEU A 139 -9.02 21.52 -1.39
C LEU A 139 -8.79 22.96 -0.95
N LYS A 140 -7.67 23.20 -0.27
CA LYS A 140 -7.25 24.52 0.16
C LYS A 140 -5.80 24.76 -0.25
N ASP A 141 -5.55 25.82 -0.99
CA ASP A 141 -4.20 26.20 -1.39
C ASP A 141 -3.35 26.53 -0.17
N SER A 142 -2.12 26.07 -0.19
CA SER A 142 -1.08 26.34 0.80
C SER A 142 0.26 26.50 0.06
N LEU A 143 1.25 27.09 0.70
CA LEU A 143 2.56 27.41 0.12
C LEU A 143 3.16 26.22 -0.68
N GLY A 144 2.96 26.22 -2.01
CA GLY A 144 3.51 25.21 -2.92
C GLY A 144 2.82 23.85 -2.93
N SER A 145 1.69 23.70 -2.22
CA SER A 145 0.89 22.47 -2.16
C SER A 145 -0.59 22.78 -1.99
N GLN A 146 -1.47 21.80 -2.15
CA GLN A 146 -2.87 21.88 -1.78
C GLN A 146 -3.13 20.98 -0.59
N LEU A 147 -3.83 21.46 0.42
CA LEU A 147 -4.28 20.66 1.54
C LEU A 147 -5.60 19.96 1.20
N VAL A 148 -5.73 18.71 1.60
CA VAL A 148 -6.97 17.94 1.51
C VAL A 148 -7.67 18.00 2.86
N LEU A 149 -8.88 18.56 2.88
CA LEU A 149 -9.67 18.72 4.08
C LEU A 149 -10.92 17.84 4.05
N LEU A 150 -11.23 17.21 5.17
CA LEU A 150 -12.51 16.56 5.42
C LEU A 150 -13.11 17.15 6.69
N ASN A 151 -14.35 17.66 6.62
CA ASN A 151 -15.01 18.33 7.75
C ASN A 151 -14.13 19.41 8.39
N GLN A 152 -13.44 20.22 7.58
CA GLN A 152 -12.51 21.28 7.99
C GLN A 152 -11.21 20.80 8.65
N GLN A 153 -11.02 19.50 8.83
CA GLN A 153 -9.77 18.90 9.32
C GLN A 153 -8.85 18.55 8.15
N THR A 154 -7.59 18.95 8.21
CA THR A 154 -6.58 18.52 7.23
C THR A 154 -6.32 17.05 7.43
N ILE A 155 -6.50 16.27 6.36
CA ILE A 155 -6.26 14.83 6.34
C ILE A 155 -5.14 14.44 5.37
N GLY A 156 -4.66 15.38 4.56
CA GLY A 156 -3.61 15.09 3.59
C GLY A 156 -3.17 16.31 2.80
N SER A 157 -2.34 16.06 1.80
CA SER A 157 -1.82 17.08 0.90
C SER A 157 -1.69 16.57 -0.53
N ILE A 158 -1.68 17.51 -1.46
CA ILE A 158 -1.40 17.30 -2.88
C ILE A 158 -0.16 18.11 -3.24
N GLN A 159 0.84 17.44 -3.78
CA GLN A 159 2.07 18.03 -4.27
C GLN A 159 2.20 17.80 -5.78
N THR A 160 2.53 18.85 -6.52
CA THR A 160 2.68 18.79 -7.98
C THR A 160 4.13 19.05 -8.36
N ASP A 161 4.70 18.11 -9.14
CA ASP A 161 5.99 18.28 -9.80
C ASP A 161 5.75 18.51 -11.31
N SER A 162 5.67 19.78 -11.70
CA SER A 162 5.44 20.16 -13.09
C SER A 162 6.60 19.75 -14.01
N SER A 163 7.82 19.63 -13.49
CA SER A 163 8.98 19.21 -14.28
C SER A 163 8.89 17.76 -14.74
N ARG A 164 8.26 16.90 -13.94
CA ARG A 164 8.02 15.48 -14.23
C ARG A 164 6.62 15.23 -14.75
N ASN A 165 5.77 16.22 -14.77
CA ASN A 165 4.35 16.09 -15.11
C ASN A 165 3.62 15.07 -14.22
N ILE A 166 3.89 15.10 -12.91
CA ILE A 166 3.30 14.22 -11.92
C ILE A 166 2.70 14.99 -10.75
N CYS A 167 1.71 14.37 -10.14
CA CYS A 167 1.07 14.83 -8.91
C CYS A 167 1.06 13.69 -7.89
N GLN A 168 1.42 13.98 -6.65
CA GLN A 168 1.36 13.05 -5.53
C GLN A 168 0.33 13.52 -4.52
N ILE A 169 -0.52 12.61 -4.12
CA ILE A 169 -1.56 12.81 -3.11
C ILE A 169 -1.25 11.90 -1.92
N GLU A 170 -1.19 12.50 -0.73
CA GLU A 170 -1.02 11.77 0.53
C GLU A 170 -2.22 11.99 1.42
N ILE A 171 -2.81 10.93 1.96
CA ILE A 171 -3.99 10.98 2.80
C ILE A 171 -3.80 10.08 4.02
N ASN A 172 -3.99 10.66 5.20
CA ASN A 172 -4.21 9.93 6.44
C ASN A 172 -5.72 9.66 6.58
N GLN A 173 -6.12 8.39 6.57
CA GLN A 173 -7.53 8.02 6.61
C GLN A 173 -8.12 7.94 8.02
N LEU A 174 -7.31 7.82 9.09
CA LEU A 174 -7.81 7.69 10.47
C LEU A 174 -8.83 8.76 10.86
N PRO A 175 -8.65 10.06 10.53
CA PRO A 175 -9.63 11.09 10.84
C PRO A 175 -10.99 10.91 10.14
N THR A 176 -11.06 10.06 9.11
CA THR A 176 -12.29 9.77 8.38
C THR A 176 -13.15 8.70 9.05
N TYR A 177 -12.58 7.94 9.99
CA TYR A 177 -13.25 6.83 10.66
C TYR A 177 -14.17 7.32 11.78
N LYS A 178 -15.37 6.76 11.85
CA LYS A 178 -16.31 7.05 12.96
C LYS A 178 -15.82 6.47 14.28
N ASN A 179 -15.26 5.27 14.23
CA ASN A 179 -14.70 4.56 15.37
C ASN A 179 -13.38 3.94 14.96
N LEU A 180 -12.35 4.11 15.78
CA LEU A 180 -11.05 3.46 15.58
C LEU A 180 -11.02 2.04 16.15
N THR A 181 -11.94 1.72 17.07
CA THR A 181 -12.01 0.39 17.69
C THR A 181 -13.29 -0.33 17.26
N HIS A 182 -13.10 -1.53 16.76
CA HIS A 182 -14.16 -2.43 16.30
C HIS A 182 -14.11 -3.73 17.11
N GLN A 183 -15.29 -4.24 17.51
CA GLN A 183 -15.40 -5.49 18.25
C GLN A 183 -16.40 -6.42 17.58
N LEU A 184 -15.99 -7.67 17.36
CA LEU A 184 -16.84 -8.70 16.76
C LEU A 184 -16.49 -10.08 17.31
N PHE A 185 -17.45 -10.80 17.84
CA PHE A 185 -17.29 -12.18 18.38
C PHE A 185 -16.16 -12.38 19.38
N GLY A 186 -15.85 -11.35 20.17
CA GLY A 186 -14.78 -11.36 21.17
C GLY A 186 -13.39 -10.99 20.62
N TYR A 187 -13.31 -10.62 19.36
CA TYR A 187 -12.14 -10.00 18.76
C TYR A 187 -12.26 -8.48 18.86
N THR A 188 -11.13 -7.83 19.08
CA THR A 188 -11.00 -6.37 19.10
C THR A 188 -9.91 -5.98 18.11
N GLN A 189 -10.25 -5.07 17.23
CA GLN A 189 -9.32 -4.37 16.33
C GLN A 189 -9.35 -2.89 16.66
N THR A 190 -8.17 -2.27 16.81
CA THR A 190 -8.03 -0.83 16.98
C THR A 190 -7.08 -0.30 15.92
N ASP A 191 -7.59 0.50 15.00
CA ASP A 191 -6.80 1.12 13.94
C ASP A 191 -5.93 2.23 14.54
N ILE A 192 -4.62 2.19 14.28
CA ILE A 192 -3.63 3.12 14.82
C ILE A 192 -2.91 3.93 13.74
N TYR A 193 -2.90 3.43 12.52
CA TYR A 193 -2.30 4.09 11.38
C TYR A 193 -2.99 3.65 10.10
N ASP A 194 -3.32 4.57 9.22
CA ASP A 194 -3.83 4.30 7.87
C ASP A 194 -3.48 5.45 6.93
N HIS A 195 -2.52 5.20 6.08
CA HIS A 195 -1.96 6.20 5.18
C HIS A 195 -1.95 5.69 3.73
N VAL A 196 -2.39 6.53 2.83
CA VAL A 196 -2.42 6.24 1.40
C VAL A 196 -1.64 7.29 0.64
N VAL A 197 -0.77 6.83 -0.26
CA VAL A 197 -0.04 7.65 -1.22
C VAL A 197 -0.47 7.24 -2.62
N GLU A 198 -0.88 8.21 -3.42
CA GLU A 198 -1.25 8.02 -4.82
C GLU A 198 -0.44 8.98 -5.69
N THR A 199 0.18 8.48 -6.75
CA THR A 199 0.91 9.31 -7.72
C THR A 199 0.27 9.19 -9.10
N TYR A 200 0.02 10.33 -9.72
CA TYR A 200 -0.68 10.43 -10.99
C TYR A 200 0.17 11.12 -12.04
N GLN A 201 -0.03 10.76 -13.28
CA GLN A 201 0.35 11.62 -14.39
C GLN A 201 -0.65 12.79 -14.46
N ILE A 202 -0.16 14.03 -14.55
CA ILE A 202 -1.03 15.21 -14.65
C ILE A 202 -1.78 15.13 -15.99
N SER A 203 -3.10 15.15 -15.90
CA SER A 203 -4.00 15.22 -17.06
C SER A 203 -4.44 16.67 -17.28
N PRO A 204 -4.63 17.11 -18.53
CA PRO A 204 -5.21 18.43 -18.84
C PRO A 204 -6.61 18.64 -18.26
N GLU A 205 -7.29 17.54 -17.89
CA GLU A 205 -8.68 17.56 -17.40
C GLU A 205 -8.79 17.82 -15.89
N ASP A 206 -7.69 18.09 -15.17
CA ASP A 206 -7.61 18.31 -13.70
C ASP A 206 -8.26 17.20 -12.85
N TYR A 207 -8.29 15.97 -13.35
CA TYR A 207 -8.87 14.84 -12.64
C TYR A 207 -7.83 13.80 -12.26
N TYR A 208 -7.77 13.51 -10.97
CA TYR A 208 -7.01 12.37 -10.45
C TYR A 208 -7.86 11.12 -10.60
N SER A 209 -7.66 10.37 -11.68
CA SER A 209 -8.46 9.18 -11.96
C SER A 209 -7.56 7.95 -12.08
N PHE A 210 -8.14 6.77 -11.87
CA PHE A 210 -7.42 5.50 -11.97
C PHE A 210 -6.74 5.31 -13.34
N LYS A 211 -7.31 5.87 -14.40
CA LYS A 211 -6.70 5.85 -15.75
C LYS A 211 -5.35 6.56 -15.83
N ASP A 212 -5.07 7.49 -14.91
CA ASP A 212 -3.86 8.32 -14.88
C ASP A 212 -2.94 7.96 -13.69
N LEU A 213 -3.31 6.92 -12.92
CA LEU A 213 -2.53 6.40 -11.80
C LEU A 213 -1.21 5.82 -12.30
N LEU A 214 -0.12 6.18 -11.63
CA LEU A 214 1.23 5.62 -11.84
C LEU A 214 1.63 4.72 -10.68
N PHE A 215 1.25 5.12 -9.45
CA PHE A 215 1.59 4.40 -8.23
C PHE A 215 0.54 4.61 -7.16
N GLN A 216 0.29 3.56 -6.38
CA GLN A 216 -0.51 3.64 -5.17
C GLN A 216 0.12 2.79 -4.09
N LYS A 217 0.24 3.35 -2.88
CA LYS A 217 0.63 2.63 -1.68
C LYS A 217 -0.42 2.84 -0.61
N SER A 218 -0.88 1.77 0.00
CA SER A 218 -1.62 1.79 1.26
C SER A 218 -0.73 1.17 2.34
N ASP A 219 -0.68 1.83 3.48
CA ASP A 219 0.15 1.47 4.62
C ASP A 219 -0.72 1.60 5.86
N ASN A 220 -1.14 0.49 6.44
CA ASN A 220 -2.03 0.51 7.59
C ASN A 220 -1.52 -0.39 8.72
N SER A 221 -1.81 0.03 9.94
CA SER A 221 -1.49 -0.73 11.15
C SER A 221 -2.63 -0.70 12.14
N TYR A 222 -2.86 -1.83 12.78
CA TYR A 222 -3.87 -1.96 13.82
C TYR A 222 -3.44 -2.94 14.91
N LEU A 223 -3.94 -2.70 16.11
CA LEU A 223 -3.82 -3.63 17.23
C LEU A 223 -4.96 -4.64 17.14
N PHE A 224 -4.64 -5.92 17.25
CA PHE A 224 -5.60 -7.01 17.16
C PHE A 224 -5.47 -7.95 18.37
N SER A 225 -6.59 -8.35 18.93
CA SER A 225 -6.63 -9.33 20.03
C SER A 225 -7.96 -10.07 20.09
N HIS A 226 -7.95 -11.24 20.66
CA HIS A 226 -9.16 -11.93 21.12
C HIS A 226 -9.26 -11.81 22.65
N LYS A 227 -10.46 -11.79 23.20
CA LYS A 227 -10.73 -11.67 24.67
C LYS A 227 -9.98 -12.68 25.56
N LYS A 228 -9.47 -13.78 24.98
CA LYS A 228 -8.67 -14.79 25.67
C LYS A 228 -7.16 -14.57 25.54
N ASP A 229 -6.73 -13.62 24.71
CA ASP A 229 -5.32 -13.35 24.49
C ASP A 229 -4.75 -12.53 25.63
N LYS A 230 -3.51 -12.84 26.02
CA LYS A 230 -2.81 -12.09 27.07
C LYS A 230 -2.24 -10.76 26.56
N GLN A 231 -2.00 -10.66 25.26
CA GLN A 231 -1.40 -9.50 24.61
C GLN A 231 -2.10 -9.22 23.30
N GLN A 232 -2.11 -7.94 22.91
CA GLN A 232 -2.53 -7.52 21.58
C GLN A 232 -1.38 -7.74 20.62
N GLN A 233 -1.69 -8.11 19.38
CA GLN A 233 -0.73 -8.19 18.27
C GLN A 233 -0.77 -6.90 17.47
N LEU A 234 0.38 -6.38 17.10
CA LEU A 234 0.49 -5.31 16.11
C LEU A 234 0.48 -5.93 14.71
N ILE A 235 -0.56 -5.66 13.95
CA ILE A 235 -0.66 -6.06 12.55
C ILE A 235 -0.32 -4.85 11.69
N HIS A 236 0.59 -5.05 10.74
CA HIS A 236 0.97 -4.03 9.77
C HIS A 236 0.81 -4.59 8.37
N VAL A 237 0.07 -3.88 7.52
CA VAL A 237 -0.23 -4.29 6.14
C VAL A 237 0.22 -3.21 5.18
N ILE A 238 1.06 -3.57 4.23
CA ILE A 238 1.48 -2.70 3.14
C ILE A 238 1.01 -3.28 1.81
N THR A 239 0.42 -2.44 1.00
CA THR A 239 -0.03 -2.77 -0.36
C THR A 239 0.50 -1.74 -1.33
N GLU A 240 1.09 -2.18 -2.44
CA GLU A 240 1.63 -1.32 -3.48
C GLU A 240 1.17 -1.77 -4.87
N LEU A 241 0.83 -0.79 -5.71
CA LEU A 241 0.48 -0.98 -7.11
C LEU A 241 1.32 -0.03 -7.96
N TYR A 242 2.02 -0.57 -8.93
CA TYR A 242 2.85 0.15 -9.89
C TYR A 242 2.24 -0.03 -11.28
N ILE A 243 1.80 1.04 -11.92
CA ILE A 243 1.34 1.03 -13.31
C ILE A 243 2.52 1.39 -14.20
N THR A 244 2.85 0.52 -15.16
CA THR A 244 4.04 0.64 -16.00
C THR A 244 3.71 0.84 -17.48
N GLU A 245 2.51 0.44 -17.89
CA GLU A 245 2.07 0.54 -19.29
C GLU A 245 0.62 1.04 -19.33
N LYS A 246 0.32 1.93 -20.30
CA LYS A 246 -1.02 2.42 -20.60
C LYS A 246 -1.24 2.40 -22.10
N GLU A 247 -2.27 1.72 -22.54
CA GLU A 247 -2.61 1.59 -23.96
C GLU A 247 -4.11 1.76 -24.19
N TYR A 248 -4.46 2.28 -25.36
CA TYR A 248 -5.83 2.30 -25.86
C TYR A 248 -6.05 1.09 -26.76
N VAL A 249 -6.99 0.22 -26.39
CA VAL A 249 -7.24 -1.04 -27.10
C VAL A 249 -8.70 -1.19 -27.51
N GLU A 250 -8.89 -1.85 -28.66
CA GLU A 250 -10.24 -2.10 -29.18
C GLU A 250 -10.95 -3.21 -28.40
N LYS A 251 -10.23 -4.24 -27.99
CA LYS A 251 -10.77 -5.42 -27.33
C LYS A 251 -9.96 -5.78 -26.10
N LYS A 252 -10.64 -6.37 -25.11
CA LYS A 252 -9.95 -7.01 -23.99
C LYS A 252 -9.23 -8.25 -24.51
N GLN A 253 -7.99 -8.45 -24.07
CA GLN A 253 -7.34 -9.73 -24.29
C GLN A 253 -7.93 -10.75 -23.32
N SER A 254 -8.37 -11.92 -23.84
CA SER A 254 -8.74 -13.03 -22.98
C SER A 254 -7.46 -13.61 -22.40
N ILE A 255 -7.23 -13.37 -21.11
CA ILE A 255 -6.14 -14.05 -20.42
C ILE A 255 -6.59 -15.49 -20.19
N LYS A 256 -5.83 -16.42 -20.72
CA LYS A 256 -5.95 -17.84 -20.36
C LYS A 256 -5.76 -17.95 -18.86
N GLN A 257 -6.54 -18.83 -18.22
CA GLN A 257 -6.37 -19.11 -16.80
C GLN A 257 -4.88 -19.36 -16.53
N ASP A 258 -4.33 -18.64 -15.55
CA ASP A 258 -2.93 -18.73 -15.21
C ASP A 258 -2.63 -20.14 -14.68
N SER A 259 -1.98 -20.94 -15.49
CA SER A 259 -1.54 -22.31 -15.17
C SER A 259 -0.05 -22.36 -14.80
N SER A 260 0.57 -21.20 -14.57
CA SER A 260 1.99 -21.10 -14.22
C SER A 260 2.27 -21.79 -12.89
N THR A 261 3.38 -22.52 -12.84
CA THR A 261 3.92 -23.02 -11.57
C THR A 261 4.42 -21.85 -10.71
N PRO A 262 4.52 -21.98 -9.39
CA PRO A 262 5.08 -20.94 -8.53
C PRO A 262 6.47 -20.45 -8.97
N LYS A 263 7.30 -21.34 -9.52
CA LYS A 263 8.65 -21.00 -10.03
C LYS A 263 8.58 -20.16 -11.30
N GLU A 264 7.71 -20.51 -12.24
CA GLU A 264 7.49 -19.77 -13.49
C GLU A 264 6.91 -18.37 -13.18
N SER A 265 5.94 -18.29 -12.27
CA SER A 265 5.40 -17.02 -11.79
C SER A 265 6.47 -16.13 -11.17
N ALA A 266 7.33 -16.68 -10.30
CA ALA A 266 8.44 -15.93 -9.70
C ALA A 266 9.42 -15.38 -10.73
N ALA A 267 9.80 -16.20 -11.73
CA ALA A 267 10.70 -15.78 -12.82
C ALA A 267 10.07 -14.67 -13.68
N ALA A 268 8.80 -14.81 -14.05
CA ALA A 268 8.06 -13.82 -14.83
C ALA A 268 7.92 -12.49 -14.09
N ILE A 269 7.63 -12.52 -12.78
CA ILE A 269 7.56 -11.32 -11.94
C ILE A 269 8.91 -10.64 -11.86
N THR A 270 9.99 -11.39 -11.59
CA THR A 270 11.34 -10.83 -11.49
C THR A 270 11.75 -10.15 -12.80
N ASP A 271 11.52 -10.77 -13.93
CA ASP A 271 11.81 -10.20 -15.25
C ASP A 271 10.97 -8.92 -15.50
N PHE A 272 9.68 -8.96 -15.17
CA PHE A 272 8.81 -7.78 -15.28
C PHE A 272 9.29 -6.62 -14.42
N CYS A 273 9.62 -6.88 -13.16
CA CYS A 273 10.11 -5.86 -12.23
C CYS A 273 11.42 -5.25 -12.69
N ASN A 274 12.37 -6.08 -13.18
CA ASN A 274 13.66 -5.62 -13.68
C ASN A 274 13.50 -4.73 -14.92
N ARG A 275 12.70 -5.16 -15.91
CA ARG A 275 12.44 -4.38 -17.12
C ARG A 275 11.79 -3.05 -16.82
N ASN A 276 10.85 -3.01 -15.90
CA ASN A 276 10.09 -1.82 -15.55
C ASN A 276 10.70 -1.03 -14.39
N LYS A 277 11.89 -1.44 -13.90
CA LYS A 277 12.60 -0.75 -12.80
C LYS A 277 11.73 -0.55 -11.56
N ILE A 278 10.87 -1.54 -11.24
CA ILE A 278 10.09 -1.54 -10.02
C ILE A 278 11.06 -1.58 -8.82
N PRO A 279 10.89 -0.73 -7.81
CA PRO A 279 11.74 -0.74 -6.63
C PRO A 279 11.70 -2.11 -5.93
N SER A 280 12.88 -2.65 -5.59
CA SER A 280 12.98 -3.84 -4.75
C SER A 280 12.37 -3.58 -3.37
N LEU A 281 12.07 -4.63 -2.65
CA LEU A 281 11.74 -4.52 -1.23
C LEU A 281 12.94 -3.98 -0.44
N PRO A 282 12.71 -3.33 0.71
CA PRO A 282 13.78 -3.10 1.68
C PRO A 282 14.48 -4.42 2.03
N GLU A 283 15.78 -4.41 2.19
CA GLU A 283 16.58 -5.63 2.38
C GLU A 283 16.05 -6.54 3.49
N ALA A 284 15.72 -5.96 4.65
CA ALA A 284 15.16 -6.73 5.77
C ALA A 284 13.82 -7.40 5.41
N THR A 285 12.95 -6.70 4.68
CA THR A 285 11.66 -7.24 4.21
C THR A 285 11.85 -8.36 3.20
N GLU A 286 12.84 -8.22 2.31
CA GLU A 286 13.16 -9.25 1.33
C GLU A 286 13.73 -10.51 1.99
N GLN A 287 14.59 -10.37 2.99
CA GLN A 287 15.10 -11.49 3.80
C GLN A 287 13.98 -12.26 4.52
N GLU A 288 12.99 -11.55 5.09
CA GLU A 288 11.82 -12.19 5.69
C GLU A 288 10.95 -12.89 4.65
N MET A 289 10.72 -12.28 3.49
CA MET A 289 9.96 -12.88 2.39
C MET A 289 10.57 -14.21 1.92
N GLN A 290 11.91 -14.30 1.86
CA GLN A 290 12.61 -15.52 1.45
C GLN A 290 12.40 -16.71 2.41
N GLN A 291 11.97 -16.47 3.64
CA GLN A 291 11.65 -17.51 4.62
C GLN A 291 10.22 -18.05 4.48
N LEU A 292 9.39 -17.41 3.66
CA LEU A 292 8.01 -17.83 3.44
C LEU A 292 7.93 -19.01 2.46
N THR A 293 6.85 -19.78 2.62
CA THR A 293 6.54 -20.92 1.74
C THR A 293 5.32 -20.63 0.87
N PRO A 294 5.21 -21.24 -0.34
CA PRO A 294 4.02 -21.10 -1.16
C PRO A 294 2.75 -21.51 -0.42
N TYR A 295 1.73 -20.67 -0.49
CA TYR A 295 0.44 -20.96 0.09
C TYR A 295 -0.29 -22.02 -0.74
N ASN A 296 -0.60 -23.15 -0.11
CA ASN A 296 -1.40 -24.20 -0.71
C ASN A 296 -2.64 -24.47 0.15
N PRO A 297 -3.85 -24.09 -0.32
CA PRO A 297 -5.09 -24.32 0.43
C PRO A 297 -5.36 -25.81 0.70
N ALA A 298 -4.87 -26.73 -0.14
CA ALA A 298 -5.04 -28.17 0.05
C ALA A 298 -4.30 -28.69 1.29
N ASN A 299 -3.08 -28.20 1.54
CA ASN A 299 -2.30 -28.56 2.73
C ASN A 299 -2.94 -28.07 4.04
N MET A 300 -3.95 -27.23 3.93
CA MET A 300 -4.67 -26.65 5.07
C MET A 300 -5.75 -27.60 5.63
N LYS A 301 -6.10 -28.67 4.91
CA LYS A 301 -7.07 -29.66 5.37
C LYS A 301 -6.42 -30.79 6.20
N GLU A 302 -5.12 -31.03 6.04
CA GLU A 302 -4.39 -32.11 6.73
C GLU A 302 -4.01 -31.82 8.19
N ILE A 303 -4.19 -30.58 8.66
CA ILE A 303 -3.88 -30.18 10.05
C ILE A 303 -5.09 -30.40 10.97
N LYS A 304 -6.11 -31.13 10.54
CA LYS A 304 -7.32 -31.43 11.31
C LYS A 304 -7.33 -32.78 12.01
N GLU A 305 -6.22 -33.52 12.03
CA GLU A 305 -6.08 -34.75 12.80
C GLU A 305 -5.14 -34.59 14.01
#